data_6d98c4eb54ffdc738d290f3bc571d92d
#
_entry.id   6d98c4eb54ffdc738d290f3bc571d92d
#
_cell.length_a   1.000
_cell.length_b   1.000
_cell.length_c   1.000
_cell.angle_alpha   90.00
_cell.angle_beta   90.00
_cell.angle_gamma   90.00
#
_symmetry.space_group_name_H-M   'P 1'
#
loop_
_entity.id
_entity.type
_entity.pdbx_description
1 polymer ?
#
loop_
_entity_poly.entity_id
_entity_poly.type
_entity_poly.pdbx_seq_one_letter_code
_entity_poly.pdbx_strand_id
1 'polypeptide(L)'
;MKIWNSNELIGKEVFDATGNAIGWVDKTWNSWNEDYPGYFFGIKTNDYARNTYFRGANKLFPVYNDYIRTVGTTVTLTKTMDDLCRYWNKTVPCGPTTCPVEELIEMTVYDKFHSRVGTFTTYVESNGQINNFGILLDPYICETWHLPHNTMFPVEPTHITTAKNTITLDQALAELKEYWQRNRKY
;
A
#
# COMPACT_ATOMS: atom_id res chain seq x y z
N MET A 1 -7.09 14.23 -8.20
CA MET A 1 -6.68 14.03 -6.80
C MET A 1 -6.92 15.32 -6.04
N LYS A 2 -7.67 15.27 -4.95
CA LYS A 2 -7.90 16.46 -4.10
C LYS A 2 -6.77 16.53 -3.07
N ILE A 3 -6.05 17.65 -3.05
CA ILE A 3 -5.00 17.90 -2.06
C ILE A 3 -5.65 18.66 -0.90
N TRP A 4 -5.52 18.10 0.29
CA TRP A 4 -6.04 18.70 1.52
C TRP A 4 -4.97 19.57 2.17
N ASN A 5 -5.35 20.75 2.64
CA ASN A 5 -4.46 21.61 3.41
C ASN A 5 -4.23 20.99 4.80
N SER A 6 -3.02 21.13 5.34
CA SER A 6 -2.68 20.69 6.69
C SER A 6 -3.67 21.18 7.74
N ASN A 7 -4.09 22.44 7.65
CA ASN A 7 -5.05 23.03 8.59
C ASN A 7 -6.44 22.41 8.51
N GLU A 8 -6.77 21.76 7.39
CA GLU A 8 -8.04 21.07 7.23
C GLU A 8 -8.03 19.68 7.86
N LEU A 9 -6.87 19.13 8.17
CA LEU A 9 -6.70 17.76 8.66
C LEU A 9 -6.28 17.67 10.13
N ILE A 10 -5.31 18.50 10.56
CA ILE A 10 -4.72 18.40 11.89
C ILE A 10 -5.76 18.52 13.00
N GLY A 11 -5.67 17.63 13.98
CA GLY A 11 -6.54 17.57 15.16
C GLY A 11 -7.89 16.91 14.92
N LYS A 12 -8.21 16.54 13.67
CA LYS A 12 -9.47 15.85 13.39
C LYS A 12 -9.40 14.37 13.73
N GLU A 13 -10.50 13.87 14.28
CA GLU A 13 -10.67 12.44 14.51
C GLU A 13 -10.79 11.69 13.19
N VAL A 14 -10.18 10.51 13.12
CA VAL A 14 -10.10 9.68 11.92
C VAL A 14 -10.91 8.40 12.11
N PHE A 15 -11.75 8.13 11.13
CA PHE A 15 -12.55 6.90 11.04
C PHE A 15 -12.10 6.06 9.86
N ASP A 16 -12.02 4.77 10.05
CA ASP A 16 -11.75 3.82 8.99
C ASP A 16 -12.97 3.63 8.05
N ALA A 17 -12.82 2.80 7.02
CA ALA A 17 -13.89 2.54 6.05
C ALA A 17 -15.13 1.86 6.66
N THR A 18 -14.99 1.22 7.80
CA THR A 18 -16.09 0.55 8.52
C THR A 18 -16.77 1.45 9.57
N GLY A 19 -16.26 2.68 9.73
CA GLY A 19 -16.80 3.67 10.68
C GLY A 19 -16.23 3.54 12.09
N ASN A 20 -15.15 2.80 12.28
CA ASN A 20 -14.46 2.72 13.58
C ASN A 20 -13.53 3.92 13.74
N ALA A 21 -13.61 4.60 14.88
CA ALA A 21 -12.66 5.64 15.25
C ALA A 21 -11.29 5.00 15.52
N ILE A 22 -10.25 5.48 14.83
CA ILE A 22 -8.89 4.90 14.90
C ILE A 22 -7.86 5.83 15.52
N GLY A 23 -8.15 7.11 15.63
CA GLY A 23 -7.27 8.10 16.22
C GLY A 23 -7.51 9.51 15.71
N TRP A 24 -6.46 10.33 15.71
CA TRP A 24 -6.50 11.72 15.30
C TRP A 24 -5.35 12.03 14.35
N VAL A 25 -5.59 12.97 13.43
CA VAL A 25 -4.49 13.52 12.61
C VAL A 25 -3.59 14.38 13.51
N ASP A 26 -2.36 13.96 13.68
CA ASP A 26 -1.37 14.64 14.51
C ASP A 26 -0.39 15.47 13.68
N LYS A 27 -0.06 15.00 12.49
CA LYS A 27 0.96 15.59 11.63
C LYS A 27 0.63 15.41 10.16
N THR A 28 1.07 16.34 9.33
CA THR A 28 1.07 16.22 7.88
C THR A 28 2.48 16.44 7.35
N TRP A 29 2.83 15.77 6.23
CA TRP A 29 4.08 16.02 5.52
C TRP A 29 3.96 15.66 4.04
N ASN A 30 4.80 16.30 3.24
CA ASN A 30 4.86 16.06 1.81
C ASN A 30 5.78 14.88 1.50
N SER A 31 5.51 14.17 0.40
CA SER A 31 6.47 13.21 -0.13
C SER A 31 7.72 13.94 -0.64
N TRP A 32 8.88 13.35 -0.38
CA TRP A 32 10.17 13.84 -0.91
C TRP A 32 10.36 13.56 -2.40
N ASN A 33 9.47 12.77 -3.00
CA ASN A 33 9.55 12.42 -4.41
C ASN A 33 8.64 13.36 -5.21
N GLU A 34 9.25 14.27 -5.97
CA GLU A 34 8.53 15.22 -6.84
C GLU A 34 7.68 14.51 -7.92
N ASP A 35 8.04 13.26 -8.28
CA ASP A 35 7.30 12.44 -9.23
C ASP A 35 6.01 11.84 -8.63
N TYR A 36 5.91 11.82 -7.30
CA TYR A 36 4.72 11.43 -6.57
C TYR A 36 4.38 12.52 -5.56
N PRO A 37 3.55 13.50 -5.93
CA PRO A 37 3.03 14.45 -4.96
C PRO A 37 2.01 13.77 -4.04
N GLY A 38 2.46 12.73 -3.36
CA GLY A 38 1.72 12.04 -2.32
C GLY A 38 1.90 12.80 -1.02
N TYR A 39 0.86 13.47 -0.59
CA TYR A 39 0.84 14.00 0.75
C TYR A 39 0.47 12.88 1.71
N PHE A 40 1.23 12.78 2.77
CA PHE A 40 0.94 11.89 3.89
C PHE A 40 0.42 12.69 5.06
N PHE A 41 -0.40 12.07 5.86
CA PHE A 41 -0.71 12.54 7.19
C PHE A 41 -0.49 11.43 8.21
N GLY A 42 -0.11 11.80 9.43
CA GLY A 42 0.14 10.85 10.52
C GLY A 42 -1.05 10.75 11.43
N ILE A 43 -1.49 9.53 11.70
CA ILE A 43 -2.53 9.23 12.68
C ILE A 43 -1.85 8.86 14.00
N LYS A 44 -2.15 9.60 15.06
CA LYS A 44 -1.94 9.16 16.43
C LYS A 44 -3.10 8.27 16.83
N THR A 45 -2.87 6.98 16.97
CA THR A 45 -3.91 6.00 17.23
C THR A 45 -4.54 6.18 18.62
N ASN A 46 -5.85 5.96 18.70
CA ASN A 46 -6.56 5.88 19.99
C ASN A 46 -6.23 4.56 20.71
N ASP A 47 -6.69 4.43 21.95
CA ASP A 47 -6.40 3.27 22.80
C ASP A 47 -6.94 1.96 22.21
N TYR A 48 -8.11 2.02 21.57
CA TYR A 48 -8.70 0.85 20.90
C TYR A 48 -7.81 0.35 19.77
N ALA A 49 -7.49 1.21 18.81
CA ALA A 49 -6.65 0.84 17.67
C ALA A 49 -5.24 0.41 18.13
N ARG A 50 -4.66 1.13 19.08
CA ARG A 50 -3.34 0.83 19.63
C ARG A 50 -3.28 -0.55 20.29
N ASN A 51 -4.25 -0.89 21.14
CA ASN A 51 -4.25 -2.15 21.87
C ASN A 51 -4.65 -3.34 20.98
N THR A 52 -5.61 -3.12 20.07
CA THR A 52 -6.12 -4.19 19.19
C THR A 52 -5.11 -4.57 18.11
N TYR A 53 -4.45 -3.58 17.50
CA TYR A 53 -3.65 -3.81 16.29
C TYR A 53 -2.13 -3.65 16.49
N PHE A 54 -1.70 -2.90 17.51
CA PHE A 54 -0.29 -2.51 17.65
C PHE A 54 0.36 -2.90 18.98
N ARG A 55 -0.25 -3.81 19.72
CA ARG A 55 0.25 -4.30 21.01
C ARG A 55 0.63 -3.17 21.99
N GLY A 56 -0.14 -2.10 21.99
CA GLY A 56 0.08 -0.95 22.86
C GLY A 56 1.16 0.04 22.37
N ALA A 57 1.78 -0.18 21.20
CA ALA A 57 2.80 0.71 20.69
C ALA A 57 2.25 2.12 20.41
N ASN A 58 2.86 3.13 21.03
CA ASN A 58 2.51 4.53 20.81
C ASN A 58 3.30 5.10 19.63
N LYS A 59 2.84 4.86 18.42
CA LYS A 59 3.47 5.30 17.18
C LYS A 59 2.55 6.23 16.40
N LEU A 60 3.17 7.06 15.56
CA LEU A 60 2.49 7.84 14.55
C LEU A 60 2.46 7.01 13.26
N PHE A 61 1.27 6.74 12.74
CA PHE A 61 1.08 5.93 11.55
C PHE A 61 0.82 6.82 10.34
N PRO A 62 1.67 6.79 9.32
CA PRO A 62 1.47 7.56 8.10
C PRO A 62 0.37 6.92 7.22
N VAL A 63 -0.47 7.78 6.65
CA VAL A 63 -1.55 7.41 5.75
C VAL A 63 -1.51 8.33 4.53
N TYR A 64 -1.75 7.78 3.34
CA TYR A 64 -1.82 8.57 2.11
C TYR A 64 -3.09 9.40 2.04
N ASN A 65 -2.98 10.61 1.52
CA ASN A 65 -4.13 11.47 1.25
C ASN A 65 -5.17 10.82 0.34
N ASP A 66 -4.76 9.98 -0.59
CA ASP A 66 -5.65 9.26 -1.49
C ASP A 66 -6.60 8.30 -0.77
N TYR A 67 -6.26 7.92 0.47
CA TYR A 67 -7.15 7.11 1.30
C TYR A 67 -8.23 7.93 2.02
N ILE A 68 -8.24 9.25 1.86
CA ILE A 68 -9.29 10.10 2.42
C ILE A 68 -10.54 10.00 1.53
N ARG A 69 -11.65 9.57 2.13
CA ARG A 69 -12.97 9.60 1.50
C ARG A 69 -13.62 10.97 1.65
N THR A 70 -13.70 11.45 2.88
CA THR A 70 -14.32 12.73 3.21
C THR A 70 -13.56 13.44 4.32
N VAL A 71 -13.60 14.77 4.28
CA VAL A 71 -13.13 15.65 5.36
C VAL A 71 -14.25 16.62 5.71
N GLY A 72 -14.69 16.57 6.96
CA GLY A 72 -15.66 17.47 7.57
C GLY A 72 -15.17 17.84 8.96
N THR A 73 -15.99 17.65 9.98
CA THR A 73 -15.56 17.72 11.40
C THR A 73 -14.60 16.57 11.74
N THR A 74 -14.71 15.47 11.01
CA THR A 74 -13.86 14.28 11.10
C THR A 74 -13.27 13.94 9.73
N VAL A 75 -12.28 13.03 9.71
CA VAL A 75 -11.71 12.43 8.49
C VAL A 75 -12.22 10.99 8.38
N THR A 76 -12.78 10.62 7.23
CA THR A 76 -13.16 9.22 6.95
C THR A 76 -12.27 8.67 5.86
N LEU A 77 -11.77 7.47 6.07
CA LEU A 77 -10.88 6.77 5.13
C LEU A 77 -11.65 5.81 4.22
N THR A 78 -11.04 5.45 3.10
CA THR A 78 -11.49 4.39 2.18
C THR A 78 -10.95 3.02 2.57
N LYS A 79 -10.02 2.95 3.52
CA LYS A 79 -9.34 1.73 3.98
C LYS A 79 -9.85 1.33 5.35
N THR A 80 -9.96 0.02 5.57
CA THR A 80 -10.23 -0.55 6.89
C THR A 80 -8.96 -0.56 7.74
N MET A 81 -9.12 -0.72 9.07
CA MET A 81 -7.95 -0.93 9.94
C MET A 81 -7.13 -2.16 9.53
N ASP A 82 -7.78 -3.23 9.09
CA ASP A 82 -7.07 -4.44 8.64
C ASP A 82 -6.19 -4.16 7.42
N ASP A 83 -6.69 -3.38 6.44
CA ASP A 83 -5.91 -2.95 5.29
C ASP A 83 -4.72 -2.08 5.71
N LEU A 84 -4.94 -1.12 6.60
CA LEU A 84 -3.89 -0.25 7.11
C LEU A 84 -2.84 -1.02 7.91
N CYS A 85 -3.26 -2.01 8.71
CA CYS A 85 -2.35 -2.85 9.48
C CYS A 85 -1.44 -3.71 8.62
N ARG A 86 -1.95 -4.27 7.53
CA ARG A 86 -1.11 -4.99 6.56
C ARG A 86 0.03 -4.13 6.06
N TYR A 87 -0.30 -2.89 5.77
CA TYR A 87 0.64 -1.90 5.30
C TYR A 87 1.71 -1.54 6.35
N TRP A 88 1.27 -1.31 7.59
CA TRP A 88 2.16 -0.86 8.67
C TRP A 88 2.99 -1.96 9.32
N ASN A 89 2.48 -3.19 9.35
CA ASN A 89 3.16 -4.32 9.99
C ASN A 89 4.04 -5.13 9.04
N LYS A 90 4.21 -4.66 7.78
CA LYS A 90 4.96 -5.37 6.75
C LYS A 90 4.49 -6.82 6.58
N THR A 91 3.19 -7.01 6.62
CA THR A 91 2.57 -8.30 6.41
C THR A 91 1.63 -8.27 5.22
N VAL A 92 1.44 -9.41 4.62
CA VAL A 92 0.53 -9.64 3.49
C VAL A 92 -0.44 -10.76 3.79
N PRO A 93 -1.61 -10.84 3.13
CA PRO A 93 -2.55 -11.94 3.32
C PRO A 93 -1.93 -13.28 2.89
N CYS A 94 -2.02 -14.30 3.76
CA CYS A 94 -1.61 -15.68 3.48
C CYS A 94 -2.78 -16.63 3.73
N GLY A 95 -3.86 -16.47 2.97
CA GLY A 95 -5.13 -17.16 3.26
C GLY A 95 -5.80 -16.55 4.50
N PRO A 96 -6.12 -17.34 5.55
CA PRO A 96 -6.76 -16.83 6.76
C PRO A 96 -5.81 -16.07 7.70
N THR A 97 -4.51 -16.10 7.45
CA THR A 97 -3.45 -15.49 8.26
C THR A 97 -2.68 -14.44 7.47
N THR A 98 -1.68 -13.82 8.08
CA THR A 98 -0.72 -12.92 7.43
C THR A 98 0.68 -13.51 7.48
N CYS A 99 1.50 -13.23 6.45
CA CYS A 99 2.92 -13.59 6.42
C CYS A 99 3.80 -12.35 6.46
N PRO A 100 5.00 -12.43 7.07
CA PRO A 100 6.04 -11.44 6.89
C PRO A 100 6.40 -11.26 5.41
N VAL A 101 6.66 -10.03 4.99
CA VAL A 101 6.98 -9.74 3.59
C VAL A 101 8.29 -10.38 3.13
N GLU A 102 9.23 -10.58 4.05
CA GLU A 102 10.52 -11.23 3.79
C GLU A 102 10.35 -12.68 3.30
N GLU A 103 9.30 -13.35 3.72
CA GLU A 103 8.99 -14.73 3.28
C GLU A 103 8.51 -14.80 1.83
N LEU A 104 8.16 -13.66 1.23
CA LEU A 104 7.68 -13.59 -0.15
C LEU A 104 8.81 -13.52 -1.18
N ILE A 105 10.03 -13.22 -0.75
CA ILE A 105 11.19 -13.11 -1.63
C ILE A 105 11.38 -14.43 -2.39
N GLU A 106 11.59 -14.33 -3.70
CA GLU A 106 11.69 -15.44 -4.66
C GLU A 106 10.39 -16.18 -4.99
N MET A 107 9.26 -15.79 -4.40
CA MET A 107 7.97 -16.37 -4.79
C MET A 107 7.56 -15.94 -6.19
N THR A 108 6.95 -16.87 -6.93
CA THR A 108 6.33 -16.59 -8.22
C THR A 108 5.06 -15.76 -8.03
N VAL A 109 4.89 -14.74 -8.87
CA VAL A 109 3.74 -13.84 -8.86
C VAL A 109 2.84 -14.12 -10.05
N TYR A 110 1.55 -14.25 -9.79
CA TYR A 110 0.49 -14.44 -10.77
C TYR A 110 -0.51 -13.29 -10.73
N ASP A 111 -1.10 -12.98 -11.86
CA ASP A 111 -2.23 -12.06 -11.95
C ASP A 111 -3.56 -12.72 -11.49
N LYS A 112 -4.65 -11.96 -11.49
CA LYS A 112 -5.98 -12.46 -11.07
C LYS A 112 -6.52 -13.61 -11.93
N PHE A 113 -5.98 -13.81 -13.13
CA PHE A 113 -6.35 -14.88 -14.05
C PHE A 113 -5.34 -16.03 -14.07
N HIS A 114 -4.43 -16.06 -13.09
CA HIS A 114 -3.34 -17.02 -13.00
C HIS A 114 -2.32 -16.97 -14.16
N SER A 115 -2.21 -15.83 -14.83
CA SER A 115 -1.11 -15.60 -15.76
C SER A 115 0.15 -15.23 -14.95
N ARG A 116 1.28 -15.85 -15.27
CA ARG A 116 2.53 -15.56 -14.58
C ARG A 116 2.99 -14.13 -14.90
N VAL A 117 3.27 -13.37 -13.85
CA VAL A 117 3.77 -11.98 -13.93
C VAL A 117 5.28 -11.93 -13.81
N GLY A 118 5.84 -12.69 -12.87
CA GLY A 118 7.26 -12.66 -12.59
C GLY A 118 7.60 -13.26 -11.22
N THR A 119 8.64 -12.71 -10.61
CA THR A 119 9.15 -13.15 -9.30
C THR A 119 9.22 -11.96 -8.34
N PHE A 120 8.75 -12.15 -7.13
CA PHE A 120 8.91 -11.16 -6.07
C PHE A 120 10.36 -11.11 -5.64
N THR A 121 11.01 -9.95 -5.74
CA THR A 121 12.46 -9.84 -5.47
C THR A 121 12.79 -8.87 -4.35
N THR A 122 12.00 -7.82 -4.19
CA THR A 122 12.30 -6.76 -3.22
C THR A 122 11.06 -5.98 -2.82
N TYR A 123 11.21 -5.15 -1.82
CA TYR A 123 10.21 -4.16 -1.44
C TYR A 123 10.89 -2.83 -1.11
N VAL A 124 10.17 -1.74 -1.31
CA VAL A 124 10.61 -0.39 -0.94
C VAL A 124 9.93 0.04 0.33
N GLU A 125 10.72 0.34 1.33
CA GLU A 125 10.27 0.81 2.63
C GLU A 125 10.62 2.29 2.82
N SER A 126 9.68 3.04 3.37
CA SER A 126 9.91 4.41 3.81
C SER A 126 9.07 4.70 5.06
N ASN A 127 9.69 5.33 6.05
CA ASN A 127 9.07 5.65 7.34
C ASN A 127 8.43 4.44 8.07
N GLY A 128 9.00 3.25 7.92
CA GLY A 128 8.48 2.03 8.53
C GLY A 128 7.31 1.39 7.78
N GLN A 129 7.01 1.88 6.59
CA GLN A 129 5.96 1.35 5.71
C GLN A 129 6.55 0.76 4.44
N ILE A 130 5.88 -0.27 3.93
CA ILE A 130 6.14 -0.77 2.58
C ILE A 130 5.31 0.04 1.60
N ASN A 131 5.99 0.78 0.73
CA ASN A 131 5.35 1.59 -0.29
C ASN A 131 5.04 0.78 -1.55
N ASN A 132 6.01 -0.02 -1.99
CA ASN A 132 5.88 -0.84 -3.18
C ASN A 132 6.60 -2.16 -3.01
N PHE A 133 6.10 -3.16 -3.70
CA PHE A 133 6.78 -4.40 -3.99
C PHE A 133 7.45 -4.33 -5.35
N GLY A 134 8.67 -4.87 -5.44
CA GLY A 134 9.37 -5.03 -6.70
C GLY A 134 9.20 -6.44 -7.24
N ILE A 135 8.52 -6.55 -8.38
CA ILE A 135 8.38 -7.81 -9.12
C ILE A 135 9.33 -7.77 -10.31
N LEU A 136 10.28 -8.68 -10.36
CA LEU A 136 11.07 -8.91 -11.55
C LEU A 136 10.17 -9.57 -12.59
N LEU A 137 9.86 -8.84 -13.66
CA LEU A 137 8.95 -9.32 -14.71
C LEU A 137 9.52 -10.54 -15.42
N ASP A 138 8.62 -11.44 -15.78
CA ASP A 138 8.95 -12.58 -16.62
C ASP A 138 9.50 -12.10 -17.97
N PRO A 139 10.55 -12.73 -18.52
CA PRO A 139 11.13 -12.35 -19.82
C PRO A 139 10.11 -12.23 -20.94
N TYR A 140 9.11 -13.12 -20.98
CA TYR A 140 8.03 -13.06 -21.97
C TYR A 140 7.22 -11.76 -21.88
N ILE A 141 6.97 -11.26 -20.66
CA ILE A 141 6.25 -9.99 -20.45
C ILE A 141 7.11 -8.82 -20.89
N CYS A 142 8.41 -8.85 -20.55
CA CYS A 142 9.34 -7.82 -21.00
C CYS A 142 9.36 -7.71 -22.54
N GLU A 143 9.43 -8.83 -23.24
CA GLU A 143 9.38 -8.87 -24.71
C GLU A 143 8.05 -8.34 -25.25
N THR A 144 6.93 -8.83 -24.72
CA THR A 144 5.58 -8.44 -25.16
C THR A 144 5.27 -6.97 -24.91
N TRP A 145 5.83 -6.40 -23.85
CA TRP A 145 5.64 -4.99 -23.48
C TRP A 145 6.73 -4.07 -24.01
N HIS A 146 7.71 -4.62 -24.74
CA HIS A 146 8.88 -3.89 -25.24
C HIS A 146 9.69 -3.21 -24.12
N LEU A 147 9.88 -3.94 -23.02
CA LEU A 147 10.64 -3.50 -21.87
C LEU A 147 12.05 -4.14 -21.88
N PRO A 148 13.04 -3.50 -21.25
CA PRO A 148 14.35 -4.13 -21.03
C PRO A 148 14.19 -5.45 -20.24
N HIS A 149 15.02 -6.43 -20.54
CA HIS A 149 15.15 -7.61 -19.67
C HIS A 149 15.55 -7.16 -18.26
N ASN A 150 15.07 -7.88 -17.27
CA ASN A 150 15.25 -7.54 -15.85
C ASN A 150 14.51 -6.27 -15.38
N THR A 151 13.44 -5.88 -16.06
CA THR A 151 12.59 -4.78 -15.59
C THR A 151 11.94 -5.15 -14.25
N MET A 152 12.15 -4.27 -13.28
CA MET A 152 11.45 -4.32 -11.98
C MET A 152 10.13 -3.56 -12.08
N PHE A 153 9.04 -4.23 -11.76
CA PHE A 153 7.70 -3.66 -11.79
C PHE A 153 7.23 -3.35 -10.36
N PRO A 154 6.90 -2.09 -10.05
CA PRO A 154 6.39 -1.74 -8.74
C PRO A 154 4.90 -2.11 -8.64
N VAL A 155 4.53 -2.78 -7.56
CA VAL A 155 3.14 -3.11 -7.23
C VAL A 155 2.85 -2.66 -5.81
N GLU A 156 1.73 -2.00 -5.60
CA GLU A 156 1.29 -1.62 -4.26
C GLU A 156 0.93 -2.86 -3.42
N PRO A 157 1.25 -2.86 -2.12
CA PRO A 157 0.95 -3.98 -1.23
C PRO A 157 -0.53 -4.39 -1.20
N THR A 158 -1.42 -3.43 -1.42
CA THR A 158 -2.88 -3.63 -1.42
C THR A 158 -3.37 -4.52 -2.57
N HIS A 159 -2.56 -4.72 -3.61
CA HIS A 159 -2.90 -5.58 -4.76
C HIS A 159 -2.61 -7.06 -4.53
N ILE A 160 -1.99 -7.43 -3.44
CA ILE A 160 -1.80 -8.84 -3.09
C ILE A 160 -3.07 -9.38 -2.44
N THR A 161 -3.69 -10.38 -3.06
CA THR A 161 -4.87 -11.05 -2.52
C THR A 161 -4.50 -12.27 -1.69
N THR A 162 -3.54 -13.03 -2.14
CA THR A 162 -3.05 -14.22 -1.42
C THR A 162 -1.55 -14.38 -1.60
N ALA A 163 -0.89 -14.90 -0.55
CA ALA A 163 0.48 -15.35 -0.59
C ALA A 163 0.59 -16.64 0.23
N LYS A 164 0.96 -17.73 -0.42
CA LYS A 164 1.28 -19.03 0.21
C LYS A 164 2.59 -19.51 -0.36
N ASN A 165 2.53 -20.42 -1.34
CA ASN A 165 3.68 -20.86 -2.13
C ASN A 165 3.89 -19.96 -3.36
N THR A 166 2.90 -19.16 -3.69
CA THR A 166 2.89 -18.18 -4.78
C THR A 166 2.10 -16.94 -4.35
N ILE A 167 2.34 -15.84 -5.02
CA ILE A 167 1.62 -14.58 -4.81
C ILE A 167 0.58 -14.42 -5.92
N THR A 168 -0.64 -14.05 -5.54
CA THR A 168 -1.70 -13.68 -6.50
C THR A 168 -2.07 -12.22 -6.32
N LEU A 169 -2.13 -11.50 -7.43
CA LEU A 169 -2.57 -10.12 -7.49
C LEU A 169 -4.07 -10.03 -7.80
N ASP A 170 -4.71 -8.94 -7.40
CA ASP A 170 -6.11 -8.64 -7.75
C ASP A 170 -6.27 -7.99 -9.13
N GLN A 171 -5.18 -7.72 -9.82
CA GLN A 171 -5.14 -7.09 -11.13
C GLN A 171 -4.76 -8.08 -12.22
N ALA A 172 -5.29 -7.84 -13.44
CA ALA A 172 -4.87 -8.55 -14.64
C ALA A 172 -3.60 -7.95 -15.23
N LEU A 173 -2.85 -8.73 -16.02
CA LEU A 173 -1.68 -8.25 -16.75
C LEU A 173 -1.98 -7.00 -17.61
N ALA A 174 -3.15 -6.93 -18.22
CA ALA A 174 -3.56 -5.77 -19.02
C ALA A 174 -3.71 -4.51 -18.15
N GLU A 175 -4.29 -4.63 -16.95
CA GLU A 175 -4.45 -3.54 -16.01
C GLU A 175 -3.09 -3.06 -15.45
N LEU A 176 -2.20 -4.00 -15.15
CA LEU A 176 -0.83 -3.71 -14.75
C LEU A 176 -0.05 -2.97 -15.84
N LYS A 177 -0.22 -3.38 -17.12
CA LYS A 177 0.39 -2.72 -18.27
C LYS A 177 -0.09 -1.28 -18.43
N GLU A 178 -1.39 -1.04 -18.32
CA GLU A 178 -1.96 0.31 -18.36
C GLU A 178 -1.45 1.20 -17.25
N TYR A 179 -1.39 0.66 -16.02
CA TYR A 179 -0.83 1.36 -14.87
C TYR A 179 0.61 1.77 -15.12
N TRP A 180 1.45 0.86 -15.61
CA TRP A 180 2.84 1.12 -15.96
C TRP A 180 2.97 2.22 -17.01
N GLN A 181 2.19 2.16 -18.08
CA GLN A 181 2.24 3.14 -19.16
C GLN A 181 1.82 4.54 -18.71
N ARG A 182 0.83 4.65 -17.83
CA ARG A 182 0.36 5.94 -17.29
C ARG A 182 1.35 6.59 -16.33
N ASN A 183 2.10 5.79 -15.59
CA ASN A 183 2.99 6.26 -14.53
C ASN A 183 4.46 6.33 -14.96
N ARG A 184 4.77 5.89 -16.16
CA ARG A 184 6.10 6.03 -16.74
C ARG A 184 6.27 7.48 -17.21
N LYS A 185 6.82 8.32 -16.36
CA LYS A 185 7.34 9.63 -16.79
C LYS A 185 8.73 9.40 -17.40
N TYR A 186 8.89 9.88 -18.63
CA TYR A 186 10.16 9.88 -19.36
C TYR A 186 11.09 10.96 -18.81
#